data_2bc6d925aa62babaaa59ad8fd0df36b8
#
_entry.id   2bc6d925aa62babaaa59ad8fd0df36b8
#
_cell.length_a   1.000
_cell.length_b   1.000
_cell.length_c   1.000
_cell.angle_alpha   90.00
_cell.angle_beta   90.00
_cell.angle_gamma   90.00
#
_symmetry.space_group_name_H-M   'P 1'
#
loop_
_entity.id
_entity.type
_entity.pdbx_description
1 polymer ?
#
loop_
_entity_poly.entity_id
_entity_poly.type
_entity_poly.pdbx_seq_one_letter_code
_entity_poly.pdbx_strand_id
1 'polypeptide(L)'
;MDVLVHPKFYAENREEAIKKLVDYVCEKGYVKDTYLEATLEREKVFPTGLVLAGKHHVAIPHCDVEHVLKPVCAVGVLEKPVEFRVMGDPKQKVDVSVVFLIGVAKKEEVVKTICKMAELFQKEGAVESIVTAKSDREVAKILKSELSTD
;
A
#
# COMPACT_ATOMS: atom_id res chain seq x y z
N MET A 1 10.10 8.32 6.18
CA MET A 1 9.32 7.05 6.05
C MET A 1 10.15 6.04 5.31
N ASP A 2 10.35 4.87 5.90
CA ASP A 2 11.08 3.80 5.24
C ASP A 2 10.21 3.13 4.18
N VAL A 3 10.82 2.74 3.07
CA VAL A 3 10.15 2.02 1.99
C VAL A 3 10.71 0.61 1.92
N LEU A 4 9.83 -0.38 2.02
CA LEU A 4 10.18 -1.79 1.95
C LEU A 4 9.43 -2.44 0.80
N VAL A 5 10.10 -3.27 0.02
CA VAL A 5 9.47 -3.97 -1.10
C VAL A 5 9.45 -5.46 -0.80
N HIS A 6 8.25 -6.05 -0.79
CA HIS A 6 8.10 -7.48 -0.55
C HIS A 6 8.53 -8.26 -1.79
N PRO A 7 9.53 -9.15 -1.70
CA PRO A 7 9.98 -9.89 -2.88
C PRO A 7 8.96 -10.93 -3.33
N LYS A 8 8.83 -11.11 -4.64
CA LYS A 8 7.97 -12.15 -5.24
C LYS A 8 6.58 -12.21 -4.62
N PHE A 9 5.87 -11.09 -4.69
CA PHE A 9 4.60 -10.95 -3.98
C PHE A 9 3.44 -11.61 -4.73
N TYR A 10 2.77 -12.55 -4.07
CA TYR A 10 1.61 -13.25 -4.59
C TYR A 10 0.56 -13.39 -3.49
N ALA A 11 -0.71 -13.23 -3.84
CA ALA A 11 -1.82 -13.43 -2.90
C ALA A 11 -3.06 -13.92 -3.66
N GLU A 12 -3.85 -14.76 -3.01
CA GLU A 12 -5.09 -15.30 -3.56
C GLU A 12 -6.25 -14.30 -3.46
N ASN A 13 -6.20 -13.42 -2.43
CA ASN A 13 -7.26 -12.47 -2.16
C ASN A 13 -6.68 -11.28 -1.39
N ARG A 14 -7.50 -10.24 -1.18
CA ARG A 14 -7.04 -9.02 -0.51
C ARG A 14 -6.63 -9.25 0.95
N GLU A 15 -7.31 -10.13 1.65
CA GLU A 15 -6.98 -10.44 3.04
C GLU A 15 -5.58 -11.05 3.14
N GLU A 16 -5.25 -11.96 2.24
CA GLU A 16 -3.93 -12.57 2.18
C GLU A 16 -2.87 -11.54 1.79
N ALA A 17 -3.18 -10.67 0.83
CA ALA A 17 -2.25 -9.62 0.40
C ALA A 17 -1.90 -8.70 1.57
N ILE A 18 -2.91 -8.26 2.31
CA ILE A 18 -2.71 -7.41 3.48
C ILE A 18 -1.91 -8.16 4.54
N LYS A 19 -2.28 -9.41 4.84
CA LYS A 19 -1.61 -10.20 5.87
C LYS A 19 -0.12 -10.38 5.55
N LYS A 20 0.23 -10.72 4.32
CA LYS A 20 1.63 -10.92 3.94
C LYS A 20 2.45 -9.65 4.12
N LEU A 21 1.91 -8.50 3.73
CA LEU A 21 2.62 -7.23 3.90
C LEU A 21 2.72 -6.83 5.38
N VAL A 22 1.66 -7.04 6.15
CA VAL A 22 1.69 -6.74 7.59
C VAL A 22 2.69 -7.62 8.30
N ASP A 23 2.69 -8.92 8.03
CA ASP A 23 3.65 -9.84 8.64
C ASP A 23 5.09 -9.41 8.33
N TYR A 24 5.32 -9.00 7.09
CA TYR A 24 6.64 -8.54 6.63
C TYR A 24 7.15 -7.34 7.43
N VAL A 25 6.30 -6.32 7.65
CA VAL A 25 6.71 -5.14 8.40
C VAL A 25 6.67 -5.35 9.91
N CYS A 26 5.77 -6.21 10.38
CA CYS A 26 5.69 -6.54 11.81
C CYS A 26 6.96 -7.24 12.29
N GLU A 27 7.45 -8.20 11.52
CA GLU A 27 8.71 -8.90 11.82
C GLU A 27 9.90 -7.95 11.90
N LYS A 28 9.86 -6.87 11.14
CA LYS A 28 10.92 -5.86 11.12
C LYS A 28 10.74 -4.76 12.16
N GLY A 29 9.70 -4.84 12.98
CA GLY A 29 9.49 -3.90 14.08
C GLY A 29 8.82 -2.58 13.72
N TYR A 30 8.15 -2.50 12.59
CA TYR A 30 7.48 -1.27 12.15
C TYR A 30 6.09 -1.09 12.72
N VAL A 31 5.38 -2.19 12.94
CA VAL A 31 3.99 -2.14 13.41
C VAL A 31 3.79 -3.12 14.55
N LYS A 32 2.76 -2.88 15.35
CA LYS A 32 2.40 -3.75 16.48
C LYS A 32 1.62 -4.97 15.99
N ASP A 33 1.52 -5.98 16.84
CA ASP A 33 0.75 -7.19 16.55
C ASP A 33 -0.73 -6.91 16.28
N THR A 34 -1.22 -5.79 16.78
CA THR A 34 -2.61 -5.36 16.60
C THR A 34 -2.90 -4.74 15.24
N TYR A 35 -1.87 -4.43 14.47
CA TYR A 35 -2.02 -3.75 13.17
C TYR A 35 -2.81 -4.57 12.15
N LEU A 36 -2.56 -5.86 12.07
CA LEU A 36 -3.22 -6.72 11.08
C LEU A 36 -4.73 -6.72 11.24
N GLU A 37 -5.22 -7.02 12.45
CA GLU A 37 -6.66 -7.08 12.69
C GLU A 37 -7.32 -5.73 12.44
N ALA A 38 -6.70 -4.64 12.92
CA ALA A 38 -7.22 -3.30 12.71
C ALA A 38 -7.32 -2.94 11.24
N THR A 39 -6.30 -3.29 10.45
CA THR A 39 -6.29 -3.00 9.02
C THR A 39 -7.33 -3.83 8.26
N LEU A 40 -7.46 -5.11 8.58
CA LEU A 40 -8.47 -5.96 7.93
C LEU A 40 -9.88 -5.48 8.23
N GLU A 41 -10.17 -5.10 9.48
CA GLU A 41 -11.48 -4.58 9.84
C GLU A 41 -11.77 -3.25 9.14
N ARG A 42 -10.77 -2.36 9.09
CA ARG A 42 -10.93 -1.08 8.41
C ARG A 42 -11.18 -1.26 6.91
N GLU A 43 -10.47 -2.19 6.27
CA GLU A 43 -10.60 -2.42 4.83
C GLU A 43 -12.01 -2.88 4.45
N LYS A 44 -12.69 -3.62 5.32
CA LYS A 44 -14.08 -4.06 5.09
C LYS A 44 -15.05 -2.89 5.05
N VAL A 45 -14.84 -1.89 5.90
CA VAL A 45 -15.74 -0.75 6.06
C VAL A 45 -15.33 0.41 5.15
N PHE A 46 -14.03 0.69 5.12
CA PHE A 46 -13.43 1.78 4.34
C PHE A 46 -12.38 1.21 3.39
N PRO A 47 -12.80 0.62 2.27
CA PRO A 47 -11.85 0.02 1.34
C PRO A 47 -10.92 1.05 0.72
N THR A 48 -9.76 0.61 0.27
CA THR A 48 -8.69 1.48 -0.19
C THR A 48 -8.27 1.26 -1.64
N GLY A 49 -9.04 0.51 -2.41
CA GLY A 49 -8.76 0.33 -3.83
C GLY A 49 -8.98 1.63 -4.60
N LEU A 50 -8.05 1.94 -5.50
CA LEU A 50 -8.13 3.15 -6.32
C LEU A 50 -8.08 2.79 -7.80
N VAL A 51 -9.10 3.25 -8.54
CA VAL A 51 -9.16 3.10 -9.99
C VAL A 51 -8.35 4.22 -10.62
N LEU A 52 -7.32 3.87 -11.37
CA LEU A 52 -6.45 4.84 -12.02
C LEU A 52 -6.72 4.88 -13.52
N ALA A 53 -6.24 5.93 -14.18
CA ALA A 53 -6.48 6.14 -15.62
C ALA A 53 -5.85 5.04 -16.50
N GLY A 54 -4.73 4.46 -16.06
CA GLY A 54 -4.06 3.39 -16.81
C GLY A 54 -4.70 2.03 -16.56
N LYS A 55 -4.00 0.98 -16.99
CA LYS A 55 -4.48 -0.40 -16.83
C LYS A 55 -4.13 -1.03 -15.49
N HIS A 56 -3.28 -0.40 -14.70
CA HIS A 56 -2.88 -0.89 -13.39
C HIS A 56 -3.51 -0.06 -12.28
N HIS A 57 -4.16 -0.72 -11.35
CA HIS A 57 -4.81 -0.08 -10.22
C HIS A 57 -4.12 -0.46 -8.92
N VAL A 58 -4.32 0.31 -7.88
CA VAL A 58 -3.58 0.17 -6.62
C VAL A 58 -4.52 0.12 -5.43
N ALA A 59 -3.99 -0.28 -4.28
CA ALA A 59 -4.67 -0.18 -2.99
C ALA A 59 -3.70 0.36 -1.96
N ILE A 60 -4.23 1.08 -0.97
CA ILE A 60 -3.44 1.70 0.09
C ILE A 60 -3.97 1.33 1.48
N PRO A 61 -3.98 0.03 1.83
CA PRO A 61 -4.47 -0.37 3.15
C PRO A 61 -3.67 0.27 4.28
N HIS A 62 -4.35 0.68 5.33
CA HIS A 62 -3.76 1.30 6.51
C HIS A 62 -4.75 1.24 7.67
N CYS A 63 -4.29 1.63 8.86
CA CYS A 63 -5.16 1.75 10.03
C CYS A 63 -4.64 2.88 10.94
N ASP A 64 -5.25 3.02 12.10
CA ASP A 64 -4.93 4.12 13.02
C ASP A 64 -3.49 4.08 13.52
N VAL A 65 -2.96 5.27 13.81
CA VAL A 65 -1.55 5.46 14.18
C VAL A 65 -1.12 4.72 15.45
N GLU A 66 -2.07 4.41 16.34
CA GLU A 66 -1.76 3.71 17.59
C GLU A 66 -1.16 2.31 17.38
N HIS A 67 -1.33 1.73 16.19
CA HIS A 67 -0.81 0.41 15.85
C HIS A 67 0.55 0.45 15.17
N VAL A 68 1.12 1.65 14.98
CA VAL A 68 2.36 1.86 14.24
C VAL A 68 3.49 2.25 15.17
N LEU A 69 4.65 1.61 15.03
CA LEU A 69 5.86 1.91 15.82
C LEU A 69 6.79 2.87 15.07
N LYS A 70 6.97 2.64 13.77
CA LYS A 70 7.80 3.49 12.91
C LYS A 70 7.14 3.69 11.56
N PRO A 71 7.23 4.90 10.97
CA PRO A 71 6.63 5.14 9.65
C PRO A 71 7.20 4.21 8.58
N VAL A 72 6.32 3.63 7.78
CA VAL A 72 6.71 2.67 6.75
C VAL A 72 5.72 2.67 5.58
N CYS A 73 6.25 2.45 4.38
CA CYS A 73 5.44 2.11 3.21
C CYS A 73 5.96 0.77 2.70
N ALA A 74 5.15 -0.27 2.82
CA ALA A 74 5.51 -1.59 2.31
C ALA A 74 4.78 -1.84 1.00
N VAL A 75 5.52 -2.23 -0.01
CA VAL A 75 5.02 -2.39 -1.38
C VAL A 75 5.01 -3.85 -1.79
N GLY A 76 3.87 -4.29 -2.31
CA GLY A 76 3.77 -5.60 -2.94
C GLY A 76 3.32 -5.45 -4.39
N VAL A 77 4.20 -5.76 -5.32
CA VAL A 77 3.84 -5.81 -6.74
C VAL A 77 3.32 -7.22 -7.00
N LEU A 78 2.01 -7.33 -7.19
CA LEU A 78 1.35 -8.63 -7.31
C LEU A 78 1.68 -9.32 -8.63
N GLU A 79 1.99 -10.62 -8.56
CA GLU A 79 2.20 -11.44 -9.76
C GLU A 79 0.93 -11.54 -10.60
N LYS A 80 -0.23 -11.60 -9.92
CA LYS A 80 -1.55 -11.53 -10.54
C LYS A 80 -2.40 -10.52 -9.80
N PRO A 81 -3.20 -9.73 -10.50
CA PRO A 81 -4.08 -8.76 -9.84
C PRO A 81 -5.01 -9.45 -8.85
N VAL A 82 -5.32 -8.74 -7.77
CA VAL A 82 -6.21 -9.21 -6.71
C VAL A 82 -7.35 -8.22 -6.55
N GLU A 83 -8.57 -8.74 -6.38
CA GLU A 83 -9.75 -7.90 -6.22
C GLU A 83 -9.77 -7.19 -4.87
N PHE A 84 -9.89 -5.88 -4.93
CA PHE A 84 -10.19 -5.02 -3.79
C PHE A 84 -11.51 -4.32 -4.04
N ARG A 85 -11.96 -3.55 -3.06
CA ARG A 85 -13.13 -2.68 -3.22
C ARG A 85 -12.64 -1.23 -3.32
N VAL A 86 -13.44 -0.41 -4.00
CA VAL A 86 -13.06 0.97 -4.32
C VAL A 86 -13.26 1.90 -3.13
N MET A 87 -12.28 2.77 -2.89
CA MET A 87 -12.39 3.79 -1.86
C MET A 87 -13.59 4.68 -2.13
N GLY A 88 -14.45 4.85 -1.13
CA GLY A 88 -15.67 5.65 -1.26
C GLY A 88 -16.84 4.92 -1.89
N ASP A 89 -16.64 3.70 -2.42
CA ASP A 89 -17.69 2.91 -3.02
C ASP A 89 -17.45 1.41 -2.79
N PRO A 90 -17.81 0.90 -1.59
CA PRO A 90 -17.55 -0.49 -1.22
C PRO A 90 -18.23 -1.55 -2.10
N LYS A 91 -19.18 -1.15 -2.91
CA LYS A 91 -19.86 -2.09 -3.81
C LYS A 91 -19.11 -2.29 -5.13
N GLN A 92 -18.24 -1.35 -5.48
CA GLN A 92 -17.46 -1.43 -6.71
C GLN A 92 -16.17 -2.24 -6.48
N LYS A 93 -15.90 -3.14 -7.42
CA LYS A 93 -14.69 -3.97 -7.41
C LYS A 93 -13.61 -3.36 -8.30
N VAL A 94 -12.35 -3.59 -7.94
CA VAL A 94 -11.21 -3.18 -8.74
C VAL A 94 -10.11 -4.22 -8.64
N ASP A 95 -9.49 -4.55 -9.77
CA ASP A 95 -8.35 -5.48 -9.81
C ASP A 95 -7.06 -4.71 -9.55
N VAL A 96 -6.44 -5.00 -8.43
CA VAL A 96 -5.26 -4.27 -7.95
C VAL A 96 -3.98 -4.99 -8.35
N SER A 97 -3.05 -4.24 -8.94
CA SER A 97 -1.74 -4.76 -9.36
C SER A 97 -0.65 -4.48 -8.32
N VAL A 98 -0.78 -3.41 -7.53
CA VAL A 98 0.22 -3.05 -6.53
C VAL A 98 -0.49 -2.65 -5.24
N VAL A 99 -0.01 -3.19 -4.12
CA VAL A 99 -0.53 -2.85 -2.79
C VAL A 99 0.52 -2.05 -2.05
N PHE A 100 0.12 -0.90 -1.51
CA PHE A 100 0.98 -0.03 -0.71
C PHE A 100 0.44 -0.02 0.71
N LEU A 101 1.04 -0.81 1.59
CA LEU A 101 0.67 -0.82 2.99
C LEU A 101 1.33 0.34 3.69
N ILE A 102 0.53 1.22 4.29
CA ILE A 102 1.03 2.45 4.89
C ILE A 102 0.92 2.42 6.40
N GLY A 103 2.03 2.68 7.09
CA GLY A 103 2.04 2.88 8.52
C GLY A 103 2.54 4.27 8.83
N VAL A 104 1.69 5.08 9.44
CA VAL A 104 2.01 6.44 9.86
C VAL A 104 1.93 6.51 11.37
N ALA A 105 2.97 7.05 12.01
CA ALA A 105 3.07 7.06 13.47
C ALA A 105 2.44 8.30 14.12
N LYS A 106 2.18 9.34 13.35
CA LYS A 106 1.60 10.60 13.85
C LYS A 106 0.30 10.92 13.12
N LYS A 107 -0.74 11.21 13.88
CA LYS A 107 -2.06 11.46 13.33
C LYS A 107 -2.06 12.59 12.29
N GLU A 108 -1.31 13.66 12.52
CA GLU A 108 -1.23 14.81 11.61
C GLU A 108 -0.52 14.48 10.30
N GLU A 109 0.18 13.35 10.22
CA GLU A 109 0.88 12.92 9.01
C GLU A 109 0.04 12.02 8.10
N VAL A 110 -1.10 11.52 8.60
CA VAL A 110 -1.92 10.55 7.85
C VAL A 110 -2.44 11.12 6.54
N VAL A 111 -3.17 12.24 6.60
CA VAL A 111 -3.75 12.86 5.41
C VAL A 111 -2.66 13.30 4.44
N LYS A 112 -1.57 13.86 4.96
CA LYS A 112 -0.43 14.30 4.17
C LYS A 112 0.18 13.15 3.37
N THR A 113 0.35 11.99 4.02
CA THR A 113 0.92 10.81 3.37
C THR A 113 -0.01 10.28 2.29
N ILE A 114 -1.31 10.17 2.58
CA ILE A 114 -2.31 9.72 1.62
C ILE A 114 -2.34 10.64 0.39
N CYS A 115 -2.26 11.96 0.60
CA CYS A 115 -2.23 12.93 -0.50
C CYS A 115 -0.98 12.77 -1.37
N LYS A 116 0.18 12.56 -0.77
CA LYS A 116 1.42 12.32 -1.52
C LYS A 116 1.32 11.06 -2.37
N MET A 117 0.73 10.00 -1.81
CA MET A 117 0.53 8.75 -2.56
C MET A 117 -0.43 8.99 -3.73
N ALA A 118 -1.52 9.70 -3.51
CA ALA A 118 -2.48 10.00 -4.57
C ALA A 118 -1.83 10.82 -5.70
N GLU A 119 -1.00 11.78 -5.36
CA GLU A 119 -0.25 12.57 -6.36
C GLU A 119 0.67 11.68 -7.19
N LEU A 120 1.37 10.76 -6.54
CA LEU A 120 2.24 9.81 -7.24
C LEU A 120 1.45 8.98 -8.25
N PHE A 121 0.30 8.46 -7.83
CA PHE A 121 -0.52 7.61 -8.69
C PHE A 121 -1.09 8.34 -9.90
N GLN A 122 -1.25 9.66 -9.80
CA GLN A 122 -1.76 10.48 -10.90
C GLN A 122 -0.70 10.87 -11.91
N LYS A 123 0.58 10.70 -11.57
CA LYS A 123 1.66 10.98 -12.52
C LYS A 123 1.65 9.94 -13.63
N GLU A 124 1.63 10.42 -14.86
CA GLU A 124 1.62 9.52 -16.02
C GLU A 124 2.81 8.57 -15.99
N GLY A 125 2.52 7.27 -16.10
CA GLY A 125 3.55 6.25 -16.14
C GLY A 125 4.16 5.85 -14.81
N ALA A 126 3.81 6.51 -13.70
CA ALA A 126 4.43 6.21 -12.40
C ALA A 126 4.12 4.78 -11.92
N VAL A 127 2.86 4.40 -11.92
CA VAL A 127 2.47 3.04 -11.49
C VAL A 127 2.98 1.99 -12.48
N GLU A 128 2.93 2.28 -13.76
CA GLU A 128 3.47 1.41 -14.80
C GLU A 128 4.97 1.15 -14.56
N SER A 129 5.73 2.19 -14.20
CA SER A 129 7.16 2.07 -13.90
C SER A 129 7.41 1.14 -12.71
N ILE A 130 6.53 1.17 -11.70
CA ILE A 130 6.62 0.29 -10.54
C ILE A 130 6.33 -1.16 -10.95
N VAL A 131 5.26 -1.37 -11.71
CA VAL A 131 4.86 -2.71 -12.15
C VAL A 131 5.91 -3.35 -13.06
N THR A 132 6.55 -2.57 -13.93
CA THR A 132 7.54 -3.07 -14.89
C THR A 132 8.98 -2.98 -14.39
N ALA A 133 9.20 -2.51 -13.18
CA ALA A 133 10.54 -2.41 -12.60
C ALA A 133 11.22 -3.78 -12.57
N LYS A 134 12.50 -3.82 -12.88
CA LYS A 134 13.26 -5.06 -13.01
C LYS A 134 13.75 -5.63 -11.68
N SER A 135 13.68 -4.84 -10.62
CA SER A 135 14.16 -5.25 -9.30
C SER A 135 13.41 -4.52 -8.20
N ASP A 136 13.42 -5.12 -7.00
CA ASP A 136 12.85 -4.48 -5.82
C ASP A 136 13.56 -3.18 -5.49
N ARG A 137 14.87 -3.13 -5.75
CA ARG A 137 15.67 -1.92 -5.55
C ARG A 137 15.17 -0.76 -6.39
N GLU A 138 14.81 -1.03 -7.63
CA GLU A 138 14.29 0.00 -8.55
C GLU A 138 12.94 0.52 -8.07
N VAL A 139 12.05 -0.38 -7.61
CA VAL A 139 10.76 0.02 -7.01
C VAL A 139 10.98 0.92 -5.81
N ALA A 140 11.88 0.52 -4.92
CA ALA A 140 12.18 1.30 -3.72
C ALA A 140 12.72 2.69 -4.08
N LYS A 141 13.56 2.77 -5.09
CA LYS A 141 14.15 4.04 -5.55
C LYS A 141 13.06 5.00 -6.05
N ILE A 142 12.13 4.50 -6.86
CA ILE A 142 11.02 5.32 -7.37
C ILE A 142 10.21 5.89 -6.22
N LEU A 143 9.86 5.05 -5.24
CA LEU A 143 9.03 5.48 -4.12
C LEU A 143 9.75 6.41 -3.16
N LYS A 144 11.02 6.16 -2.86
CA LYS A 144 11.80 7.04 -1.99
C LYS A 144 11.91 8.44 -2.56
N SER A 145 12.10 8.54 -3.87
CA SER A 145 12.17 9.84 -4.55
C SER A 145 10.89 10.65 -4.36
N GLU A 146 9.73 9.99 -4.39
CA GLU A 146 8.44 10.67 -4.27
C GLU A 146 8.03 10.93 -2.82
N LEU A 147 8.33 10.02 -1.91
CA LEU A 147 7.86 10.11 -0.53
C LEU A 147 8.79 10.89 0.40
N SER A 148 10.04 11.09 0.02
CA SER A 148 11.02 11.80 0.85
C SER A 148 11.05 13.30 0.60
N THR A 149 10.31 13.80 -0.38
CA THR A 149 10.23 15.25 -0.63
C THR A 149 9.24 15.89 0.32
N ASP A 150 9.70 16.80 1.10
CA ASP A 150 8.87 17.56 2.03
C ASP A 150 8.08 18.65 1.35
#